data_eae975d9a844a85f757e5c3a58d0535a
#
_entry.id   eae975d9a844a85f757e5c3a58d0535a
#
_cell.length_a   1.000
_cell.length_b   1.000
_cell.length_c   1.000
_cell.angle_alpha   90.00
_cell.angle_beta   90.00
_cell.angle_gamma   90.00
#
_symmetry.space_group_name_H-M   'P 1'
#
loop_
_entity.id
_entity.type
_entity.pdbx_description
1 polymer ?
#
loop_
_entity_poly.entity_id
_entity_poly.type
_entity_poly.pdbx_seq_one_letter_code
_entity_poly.pdbx_strand_id
1 'polypeptide(L)'
;WIFEAAIPFKSIRYRGNSTRWGINFSRLDLKAKEKSAWAPVPRQFPTASLAYAGVLVWDTPPPTPKQNISVIPYVLSGVSANYETKNPAIFRNQIGGDIKVSISSSMNLDMTLNPDFSQVDVDRQQTNLDRFELFYPEKRQFFIENSDLFDGFGTENIRPFFSRRIGLALNPKTGIYDQTPITYGARLSGKLTNDW
;
A
#
# COMPACT_ATOMS: atom_id res chain seq x y z
N TRP A 1 -29.59 -9.27 -2.58
CA TRP A 1 -28.38 -9.48 -3.39
C TRP A 1 -27.53 -10.60 -2.80
N ILE A 2 -26.77 -11.29 -3.62
CA ILE A 2 -25.88 -12.38 -3.25
C ILE A 2 -24.46 -11.92 -3.58
N PHE A 3 -23.50 -12.25 -2.73
CA PHE A 3 -22.08 -12.01 -2.96
C PHE A 3 -21.34 -13.36 -2.96
N GLU A 4 -20.62 -13.62 -4.02
CA GLU A 4 -19.75 -14.79 -4.16
C GLU A 4 -18.34 -14.33 -4.49
N ALA A 5 -17.34 -14.94 -3.86
CA ALA A 5 -15.95 -14.65 -4.10
C ALA A 5 -15.09 -15.92 -4.06
N ALA A 6 -14.21 -16.07 -5.03
CA ALA A 6 -13.18 -17.10 -5.05
C ALA A 6 -11.84 -16.45 -4.71
N ILE A 7 -11.29 -16.76 -3.54
CA ILE A 7 -10.02 -16.19 -3.08
C ILE A 7 -8.95 -17.28 -3.13
N PRO A 8 -7.99 -17.22 -4.07
CA PRO A 8 -6.93 -18.21 -4.14
C PRO A 8 -6.05 -18.17 -2.88
N PHE A 9 -5.69 -19.31 -2.34
CA PHE A 9 -4.81 -19.40 -1.17
C PHE A 9 -3.47 -18.69 -1.35
N LYS A 10 -2.95 -18.62 -2.59
CA LYS A 10 -1.73 -17.88 -2.91
C LYS A 10 -1.83 -16.37 -2.69
N SER A 11 -3.04 -15.82 -2.62
CA SER A 11 -3.29 -14.39 -2.39
C SER A 11 -3.41 -14.03 -0.91
N ILE A 12 -3.44 -15.04 -0.03
CA ILE A 12 -3.61 -14.86 1.40
C ILE A 12 -2.35 -15.37 2.11
N ARG A 13 -1.98 -14.71 3.19
CA ARG A 13 -0.92 -15.16 4.07
C ARG A 13 -1.49 -15.86 5.28
N TYR A 14 -1.03 -17.05 5.54
CA TYR A 14 -1.51 -17.82 6.69
C TYR A 14 -0.42 -18.75 7.21
N ARG A 15 -0.53 -19.13 8.46
CA ARG A 15 0.33 -20.14 9.07
C ARG A 15 -0.11 -21.52 8.57
N GLY A 16 0.82 -22.28 8.02
CA GLY A 16 0.58 -23.68 7.67
C GLY A 16 0.08 -24.47 8.87
N ASN A 17 -0.72 -25.50 8.63
CA ASN A 17 -1.33 -26.39 9.65
C ASN A 17 -2.33 -25.70 10.61
N SER A 18 -2.76 -24.48 10.36
CA SER A 18 -3.80 -23.84 11.15
C SER A 18 -5.18 -24.18 10.59
N THR A 19 -6.01 -24.81 11.41
CA THR A 19 -7.41 -25.12 11.06
C THR A 19 -8.38 -24.02 11.51
N ARG A 20 -7.91 -22.98 12.20
CA ARG A 20 -8.76 -21.91 12.72
C ARG A 20 -8.27 -20.56 12.18
N TRP A 21 -9.15 -19.88 11.48
CA TRP A 21 -8.89 -18.56 10.91
C TRP A 21 -9.88 -17.52 11.42
N GLY A 22 -9.44 -16.29 11.60
CA GLY A 22 -10.33 -15.17 11.84
C GLY A 22 -11.02 -14.74 10.55
N ILE A 23 -12.33 -14.56 10.58
CA ILE A 23 -13.13 -14.04 9.47
C ILE A 23 -14.24 -13.15 9.98
N ASN A 24 -14.56 -12.09 9.26
CA ASN A 24 -15.77 -11.33 9.49
C ASN A 24 -16.34 -10.84 8.16
N PHE A 25 -17.64 -10.67 8.11
CA PHE A 25 -18.36 -10.10 6.99
C PHE A 25 -19.07 -8.85 7.46
N SER A 26 -18.99 -7.78 6.72
CA SER A 26 -19.73 -6.57 7.03
C SER A 26 -20.44 -6.01 5.81
N ARG A 27 -21.59 -5.40 6.05
CA ARG A 27 -22.40 -4.75 5.05
C ARG A 27 -22.67 -3.32 5.47
N LEU A 28 -22.49 -2.39 4.57
CA LEU A 28 -22.92 -1.01 4.71
C LEU A 28 -24.16 -0.78 3.84
N ASP A 29 -25.28 -0.50 4.46
CA ASP A 29 -26.49 -0.06 3.79
C ASP A 29 -26.54 1.47 3.79
N LEU A 30 -26.23 2.07 2.65
CA LEU A 30 -26.20 3.53 2.51
C LEU A 30 -27.58 4.17 2.61
N LYS A 31 -28.62 3.45 2.19
CA LYS A 31 -30.01 3.95 2.24
C LYS A 31 -30.53 3.98 3.68
N ALA A 32 -30.31 2.90 4.41
CA ALA A 32 -30.69 2.82 5.82
C ALA A 32 -29.67 3.48 6.75
N LYS A 33 -28.49 3.89 6.26
CA LYS A 33 -27.35 4.37 7.05
C LYS A 33 -26.96 3.39 8.17
N GLU A 34 -27.04 2.12 7.86
CA GLU A 34 -26.81 1.03 8.78
C GLU A 34 -25.57 0.24 8.38
N LYS A 35 -24.77 -0.12 9.38
CA LYS A 35 -23.63 -1.01 9.22
C LYS A 35 -23.85 -2.26 10.08
N SER A 36 -23.92 -3.40 9.43
CA SER A 36 -24.08 -4.70 10.08
C SER A 36 -22.82 -5.55 9.89
N ALA A 37 -22.54 -6.41 10.87
CA ALA A 37 -21.43 -7.36 10.82
C ALA A 37 -21.93 -8.74 11.24
N TRP A 38 -21.33 -9.79 10.64
CA TRP A 38 -21.66 -11.18 10.98
C TRP A 38 -21.20 -11.53 12.39
N ALA A 39 -19.93 -11.25 12.72
CA ALA A 39 -19.48 -11.32 14.11
C ALA A 39 -19.66 -9.95 14.75
N PRO A 40 -20.19 -9.89 16.01
CA PRO A 40 -20.48 -8.62 16.66
C PRO A 40 -19.22 -7.83 16.96
N VAL A 41 -19.18 -6.57 16.53
CA VAL A 41 -18.08 -5.65 16.79
C VAL A 41 -18.62 -4.42 17.52
N PRO A 42 -18.05 -4.02 18.66
CA PRO A 42 -18.47 -2.81 19.36
C PRO A 42 -18.31 -1.57 18.46
N ARG A 43 -19.21 -0.58 18.62
CA ARG A 43 -19.29 0.60 17.74
C ARG A 43 -18.00 1.41 17.65
N GLN A 44 -17.19 1.42 18.70
CA GLN A 44 -15.93 2.15 18.76
C GLN A 44 -14.81 1.52 17.93
N PHE A 45 -14.99 0.28 17.45
CA PHE A 45 -13.99 -0.42 16.65
C PHE A 45 -14.44 -0.55 15.20
N PRO A 46 -13.50 -0.55 14.24
CA PRO A 46 -13.82 -0.83 12.85
C PRO A 46 -14.26 -2.30 12.71
N THR A 47 -15.19 -2.58 11.80
CA THR A 47 -15.65 -3.96 11.52
C THR A 47 -14.56 -4.88 11.01
N ALA A 48 -13.43 -4.34 10.55
CA ALA A 48 -12.24 -5.07 10.17
C ALA A 48 -11.30 -5.41 11.35
N SER A 49 -11.71 -5.08 12.60
CA SER A 49 -10.89 -5.35 13.78
C SER A 49 -10.71 -6.86 13.97
N LEU A 50 -9.47 -7.31 13.98
CA LEU A 50 -9.11 -8.73 14.14
C LEU A 50 -9.49 -9.26 15.54
N ALA A 51 -9.56 -8.39 16.55
CA ALA A 51 -9.93 -8.78 17.92
C ALA A 51 -11.37 -9.28 18.04
N TYR A 52 -12.25 -8.88 17.11
CA TYR A 52 -13.68 -9.23 17.10
C TYR A 52 -14.05 -10.09 15.88
N ALA A 53 -13.08 -10.68 15.21
CA ALA A 53 -13.36 -11.59 14.10
C ALA A 53 -14.02 -12.88 14.61
N GLY A 54 -14.99 -13.37 13.86
CA GLY A 54 -15.52 -14.72 14.05
C GLY A 54 -14.46 -15.76 13.66
N VAL A 55 -14.74 -17.02 13.91
CA VAL A 55 -13.81 -18.12 13.65
C VAL A 55 -14.33 -18.99 12.52
N LEU A 56 -13.55 -19.09 11.46
CA LEU A 56 -13.70 -20.11 10.43
C LEU A 56 -12.89 -21.35 10.85
N VAL A 57 -13.55 -22.49 10.91
CA VAL A 57 -12.92 -23.78 11.23
C VAL A 57 -12.86 -24.61 9.95
N TRP A 58 -11.67 -25.08 9.62
CA TRP A 58 -11.44 -25.97 8.48
C TRP A 58 -11.49 -27.43 8.94
N ASP A 59 -12.19 -28.26 8.24
CA ASP A 59 -12.23 -29.72 8.51
C ASP A 59 -10.85 -30.36 8.32
N THR A 60 -10.12 -29.88 7.32
CA THR A 60 -8.74 -30.26 7.05
C THR A 60 -7.88 -29.00 6.91
N PRO A 61 -6.63 -29.01 7.41
CA PRO A 61 -5.78 -27.84 7.27
C PRO A 61 -5.62 -27.44 5.78
N PRO A 62 -5.71 -26.15 5.46
CA PRO A 62 -5.42 -25.67 4.10
C PRO A 62 -4.00 -26.05 3.68
N PRO A 63 -3.74 -26.13 2.36
CA PRO A 63 -2.39 -26.44 1.85
C PRO A 63 -1.34 -25.50 2.48
N THR A 64 -0.16 -26.03 2.78
CA THR A 64 0.95 -25.20 3.28
C THR A 64 1.28 -24.10 2.27
N PRO A 65 1.42 -22.85 2.71
CA PRO A 65 1.77 -21.77 1.80
C PRO A 65 3.15 -22.04 1.18
N LYS A 66 3.22 -21.99 -0.14
CA LYS A 66 4.49 -22.07 -0.88
C LYS A 66 5.10 -20.66 -0.93
N GLN A 67 6.42 -20.59 -1.12
CA GLN A 67 7.06 -19.32 -1.45
C GLN A 67 6.41 -18.74 -2.70
N ASN A 68 5.91 -17.52 -2.58
CA ASN A 68 5.30 -16.81 -3.69
C ASN A 68 6.27 -15.74 -4.18
N ILE A 69 6.74 -15.93 -5.41
CA ILE A 69 7.57 -14.95 -6.10
C ILE A 69 6.70 -14.36 -7.21
N SER A 70 6.52 -13.06 -7.19
CA SER A 70 5.83 -12.31 -8.23
C SER A 70 6.82 -11.35 -8.88
N VAL A 71 6.91 -11.37 -10.20
CA VAL A 71 7.72 -10.45 -10.99
C VAL A 71 6.79 -9.72 -11.93
N ILE A 72 6.77 -8.41 -11.87
CA ILE A 72 5.88 -7.53 -12.62
C ILE A 72 6.75 -6.56 -13.44
N PRO A 73 7.20 -6.94 -14.64
CA PRO A 73 7.89 -6.03 -15.53
C PRO A 73 6.91 -5.06 -16.18
N TYR A 74 7.36 -3.85 -16.45
CA TYR A 74 6.58 -2.85 -17.19
C TYR A 74 7.45 -1.99 -18.10
N VAL A 75 6.81 -1.46 -19.13
CA VAL A 75 7.38 -0.48 -20.06
C VAL A 75 6.43 0.70 -20.11
N LEU A 76 6.95 1.88 -19.91
CA LEU A 76 6.21 3.14 -20.02
C LEU A 76 6.74 3.94 -21.18
N SER A 77 5.83 4.42 -22.02
CA SER A 77 6.14 5.40 -23.08
C SER A 77 5.17 6.57 -22.95
N GLY A 78 5.71 7.77 -22.93
CA GLY A 78 4.90 8.97 -22.77
C GLY A 78 5.45 10.14 -23.55
N VAL A 79 4.56 11.07 -23.87
CA VAL A 79 4.88 12.35 -24.53
C VAL A 79 4.35 13.46 -23.63
N SER A 80 5.21 14.40 -23.29
CA SER A 80 4.84 15.60 -22.54
C SER A 80 5.10 16.83 -23.38
N ALA A 81 4.10 17.70 -23.55
CA ALA A 81 4.23 18.97 -24.22
C ALA A 81 3.73 20.11 -23.32
N ASN A 82 4.54 21.16 -23.21
CA ASN A 82 4.12 22.37 -22.52
C ASN A 82 3.86 23.46 -23.59
N TYR A 83 2.59 23.77 -23.76
CA TYR A 83 2.15 24.73 -24.79
C TYR A 83 2.40 26.20 -24.38
N GLU A 84 2.57 26.49 -23.10
CA GLU A 84 2.85 27.83 -22.59
C GLU A 84 4.29 28.27 -22.91
N THR A 85 5.24 27.35 -22.78
CA THR A 85 6.67 27.64 -22.96
C THR A 85 7.16 27.43 -24.40
N LYS A 86 6.30 26.98 -25.31
CA LYS A 86 6.64 26.62 -26.70
C LYS A 86 7.83 25.67 -26.84
N ASN A 87 8.14 24.92 -25.79
CA ASN A 87 9.21 23.94 -25.86
C ASN A 87 8.78 22.72 -26.68
N PRO A 88 9.72 22.05 -27.37
CA PRO A 88 9.41 20.82 -28.10
C PRO A 88 8.88 19.74 -27.17
N ALA A 89 8.05 18.87 -27.71
CA ALA A 89 7.53 17.73 -26.97
C ALA A 89 8.67 16.81 -26.47
N ILE A 90 8.61 16.41 -25.21
CA ILE A 90 9.59 15.54 -24.60
C ILE A 90 9.05 14.12 -24.63
N PHE A 91 9.76 13.22 -25.28
CA PHE A 91 9.47 11.79 -25.27
C PHE A 91 10.18 11.14 -24.10
N ARG A 92 9.45 10.35 -23.30
CA ARG A 92 9.99 9.58 -22.19
C ARG A 92 9.68 8.10 -22.42
N ASN A 93 10.72 7.29 -22.43
CA ASN A 93 10.61 5.83 -22.43
C ASN A 93 11.28 5.32 -21.18
N GLN A 94 10.59 4.50 -20.42
CA GLN A 94 11.09 3.93 -19.18
C GLN A 94 10.80 2.42 -19.16
N ILE A 95 11.73 1.67 -18.62
CA ILE A 95 11.60 0.24 -18.36
C ILE A 95 11.83 0.06 -16.88
N GLY A 96 10.95 -0.69 -16.24
CA GLY A 96 11.05 -0.95 -14.83
C GLY A 96 10.43 -2.29 -14.47
N GLY A 97 10.37 -2.58 -13.18
CA GLY A 97 9.74 -3.80 -12.70
C GLY A 97 9.71 -3.88 -11.19
N ASP A 98 8.72 -4.62 -10.68
CA ASP A 98 8.57 -4.93 -9.29
C ASP A 98 8.77 -6.42 -9.04
N ILE A 99 9.44 -6.76 -7.96
CA ILE A 99 9.66 -8.13 -7.51
C ILE A 99 9.15 -8.23 -6.08
N LYS A 100 8.27 -9.20 -5.85
CA LYS A 100 7.73 -9.51 -4.53
C LYS A 100 8.06 -10.93 -4.17
N VAL A 101 8.72 -11.11 -3.05
CA VAL A 101 9.13 -12.43 -2.55
C VAL A 101 8.58 -12.62 -1.14
N SER A 102 7.75 -13.64 -0.97
CA SER A 102 7.36 -14.08 0.37
C SER A 102 8.46 -14.97 0.93
N ILE A 103 9.30 -14.41 1.81
CA ILE A 103 10.41 -15.15 2.44
C ILE A 103 9.85 -16.17 3.43
N SER A 104 8.82 -15.79 4.19
CA SER A 104 8.09 -16.66 5.10
C SER A 104 6.61 -16.31 5.13
N SER A 105 5.81 -17.04 5.91
CA SER A 105 4.39 -16.71 6.12
C SER A 105 4.17 -15.34 6.76
N SER A 106 5.20 -14.77 7.39
CA SER A 106 5.13 -13.49 8.11
C SER A 106 6.06 -12.42 7.55
N MET A 107 6.95 -12.74 6.57
CA MET A 107 7.96 -11.82 6.08
C MET A 107 7.96 -11.73 4.56
N ASN A 108 8.00 -10.51 4.04
CA ASN A 108 8.08 -10.22 2.62
C ASN A 108 9.23 -9.29 2.30
N LEU A 109 9.79 -9.51 1.12
CA LEU A 109 10.72 -8.63 0.46
C LEU A 109 10.05 -8.08 -0.80
N ASP A 110 9.91 -6.78 -0.84
CA ASP A 110 9.43 -6.03 -2.01
C ASP A 110 10.62 -5.26 -2.58
N MET A 111 10.86 -5.42 -3.86
CA MET A 111 11.92 -4.69 -4.58
C MET A 111 11.30 -4.01 -5.78
N THR A 112 11.76 -2.82 -6.09
CA THR A 112 11.35 -2.07 -7.28
C THR A 112 12.56 -1.52 -8.00
N LEU A 113 12.51 -1.52 -9.32
CA LEU A 113 13.50 -0.93 -10.20
C LEU A 113 12.78 0.07 -11.11
N ASN A 114 13.23 1.32 -11.08
CA ASN A 114 12.69 2.42 -11.86
C ASN A 114 11.13 2.50 -11.77
N PRO A 115 10.56 2.65 -10.55
CA PRO A 115 9.13 2.54 -10.33
C PRO A 115 8.35 3.57 -11.13
N ASP A 116 7.23 3.12 -11.73
CA ASP A 116 6.31 3.99 -12.43
C ASP A 116 5.34 4.68 -11.46
N PHE A 117 5.37 5.99 -11.45
CA PHE A 117 4.44 6.83 -10.69
C PHE A 117 3.56 7.70 -11.58
N SER A 118 3.51 7.42 -12.88
CA SER A 118 2.75 8.20 -13.87
C SER A 118 1.23 8.18 -13.62
N GLN A 119 0.73 7.12 -12.99
CA GLN A 119 -0.69 6.95 -12.66
C GLN A 119 -1.09 7.61 -11.33
N VAL A 120 -0.13 8.22 -10.64
CA VAL A 120 -0.42 8.88 -9.36
C VAL A 120 -1.09 10.22 -9.61
N ASP A 121 -2.33 10.35 -9.16
CA ASP A 121 -3.07 11.62 -9.23
C ASP A 121 -2.31 12.75 -8.53
N VAL A 122 -2.32 13.92 -9.16
CA VAL A 122 -1.77 15.14 -8.56
C VAL A 122 -2.53 15.48 -7.29
N ASP A 123 -1.82 15.81 -6.22
CA ASP A 123 -2.44 16.26 -4.99
C ASP A 123 -3.13 17.61 -5.20
N ARG A 124 -4.25 17.80 -4.50
CA ARG A 124 -4.93 19.10 -4.50
C ARG A 124 -4.02 20.14 -3.91
N GLN A 125 -3.86 21.25 -4.61
CA GLN A 125 -3.10 22.38 -4.09
C GLN A 125 -3.77 22.94 -2.85
N GLN A 126 -3.05 22.96 -1.73
CA GLN A 126 -3.49 23.56 -0.48
C GLN A 126 -2.48 24.60 -0.05
N THR A 127 -2.97 25.77 0.37
CA THR A 127 -2.10 26.79 0.94
C THR A 127 -1.77 26.39 2.38
N ASN A 128 -0.48 26.16 2.64
CA ASN A 128 -0.03 25.88 3.99
C ASN A 128 0.12 27.20 4.76
N LEU A 129 -0.77 27.42 5.72
CA LEU A 129 -0.74 28.57 6.64
C LEU A 129 -0.09 28.22 7.99
N ASP A 130 0.26 26.95 8.18
CA ASP A 130 0.88 26.47 9.41
C ASP A 130 2.42 26.33 9.22
N ARG A 131 3.15 26.32 10.32
CA ARG A 131 4.60 26.06 10.35
C ARG A 131 4.96 24.58 10.18
N PHE A 132 3.97 23.70 10.26
CA PHE A 132 4.17 22.27 10.07
C PHE A 132 3.97 21.87 8.61
N GLU A 133 4.70 20.83 8.19
CA GLU A 133 4.58 20.28 6.85
C GLU A 133 3.20 19.63 6.64
N LEU A 134 2.60 19.83 5.46
CA LEU A 134 1.36 19.18 5.09
C LEU A 134 1.63 17.70 4.78
N PHE A 135 0.92 16.82 5.45
CA PHE A 135 1.01 15.38 5.21
C PHE A 135 -0.08 14.94 4.25
N TYR A 136 0.32 14.65 3.01
CA TYR A 136 -0.56 14.07 2.00
C TYR A 136 -0.58 12.55 2.09
N PRO A 137 -1.71 11.89 1.83
CA PRO A 137 -1.77 10.44 1.78
C PRO A 137 -0.86 9.89 0.67
N GLU A 138 -0.23 8.76 0.93
CA GLU A 138 0.60 8.09 -0.07
C GLU A 138 -0.31 7.50 -1.16
N LYS A 139 0.11 7.61 -2.41
CA LYS A 139 -0.63 7.12 -3.58
C LYS A 139 0.20 6.16 -4.43
N ARG A 140 1.51 6.10 -4.20
CA ARG A 140 2.43 5.25 -4.97
C ARG A 140 2.37 3.82 -4.46
N GLN A 141 2.05 2.87 -5.34
CA GLN A 141 1.76 1.48 -5.00
C GLN A 141 2.84 0.82 -4.13
N PHE A 142 4.12 1.04 -4.45
CA PHE A 142 5.23 0.49 -3.68
C PHE A 142 5.21 0.93 -2.21
N PHE A 143 4.76 2.15 -1.91
CA PHE A 143 4.73 2.68 -0.55
C PHE A 143 3.39 2.43 0.17
N ILE A 144 2.29 2.27 -0.57
CA ILE A 144 0.97 1.95 0.02
C ILE A 144 0.97 0.54 0.61
N GLU A 145 1.60 -0.39 -0.06
CA GLU A 145 1.63 -1.79 0.37
C GLU A 145 2.30 -1.93 1.74
N ASN A 146 1.61 -2.51 2.72
CA ASN A 146 2.03 -2.60 4.13
C ASN A 146 2.38 -1.24 4.78
N SER A 147 1.77 -0.14 4.34
CA SER A 147 1.99 1.20 4.92
C SER A 147 1.54 1.28 6.37
N ASP A 148 0.56 0.49 6.76
CA ASP A 148 0.07 0.33 8.13
C ASP A 148 1.18 0.01 9.14
N LEU A 149 2.25 -0.64 8.70
CA LEU A 149 3.42 -0.92 9.55
C LEU A 149 4.29 0.32 9.83
N PHE A 150 4.16 1.37 9.03
CA PHE A 150 5.01 2.57 9.07
C PHE A 150 4.24 3.85 9.38
N ASP A 151 2.96 3.93 9.03
CA ASP A 151 2.14 5.13 9.19
C ASP A 151 1.77 5.42 10.65
N GLY A 152 1.80 4.41 11.51
CA GLY A 152 1.45 4.52 12.93
C GLY A 152 2.54 5.12 13.82
N PHE A 153 3.73 5.44 13.28
CA PHE A 153 4.83 5.99 14.06
C PHE A 153 4.77 7.51 14.16
N GLY A 154 4.76 8.02 15.40
CA GLY A 154 4.82 9.43 15.68
C GLY A 154 3.48 10.05 16.06
N THR A 155 3.37 11.35 15.86
CA THR A 155 2.16 12.15 16.11
C THR A 155 1.70 12.81 14.81
N GLU A 156 0.53 13.46 14.83
CA GLU A 156 0.00 14.20 13.67
C GLU A 156 1.00 15.23 13.11
N ASN A 157 1.82 15.84 13.97
CA ASN A 157 2.77 16.88 13.60
C ASN A 157 4.22 16.39 13.40
N ILE A 158 4.55 15.20 13.90
CA ILE A 158 5.91 14.65 13.84
C ILE A 158 5.83 13.20 13.41
N ARG A 159 6.17 12.95 12.15
CA ARG A 159 6.24 11.60 11.57
C ARG A 159 7.70 11.27 11.24
N PRO A 160 8.33 10.34 11.95
CA PRO A 160 9.71 9.93 11.68
C PRO A 160 9.92 9.37 10.28
N PHE A 161 8.91 8.67 9.76
CA PHE A 161 8.88 8.17 8.40
C PHE A 161 7.73 8.81 7.62
N PHE A 162 8.06 9.44 6.50
CA PHE A 162 7.11 9.99 5.56
C PHE A 162 7.55 9.67 4.14
N SER A 163 6.94 8.66 3.54
CA SER A 163 7.30 8.13 2.21
C SER A 163 7.26 9.20 1.11
N ARG A 164 6.37 10.17 1.21
CA ARG A 164 6.22 11.25 0.21
C ARG A 164 7.45 12.14 0.04
N ARG A 165 8.37 12.16 1.01
CA ARG A 165 9.67 12.83 0.88
C ARG A 165 10.63 12.07 -0.05
N ILE A 166 10.43 10.76 -0.22
CA ILE A 166 11.26 9.95 -1.12
C ILE A 166 10.90 10.28 -2.56
N GLY A 167 11.88 10.66 -3.36
CA GLY A 167 11.69 11.13 -4.73
C GLY A 167 11.46 12.63 -4.85
N LEU A 168 11.77 13.40 -3.80
CA LEU A 168 11.82 14.86 -3.81
C LEU A 168 13.22 15.33 -3.45
N ALA A 169 13.76 16.28 -4.20
CA ALA A 169 15.03 16.94 -3.89
C ALA A 169 14.85 18.46 -3.91
N LEU A 170 15.47 19.13 -2.94
CA LEU A 170 15.49 20.59 -2.90
C LEU A 170 16.39 21.09 -4.02
N ASN A 171 15.85 21.88 -4.94
CA ASN A 171 16.63 22.55 -5.94
C ASN A 171 17.37 23.74 -5.33
N PRO A 172 18.72 23.73 -5.25
CA PRO A 172 19.47 24.78 -4.57
C PRO A 172 19.39 26.14 -5.28
N LYS A 173 18.97 26.18 -6.54
CA LYS A 173 18.85 27.42 -7.31
C LYS A 173 17.51 28.11 -7.13
N THR A 174 16.43 27.33 -6.98
CA THR A 174 15.05 27.87 -6.88
C THR A 174 14.52 27.82 -5.47
N GLY A 175 15.12 27.03 -4.56
CA GLY A 175 14.57 26.78 -3.23
C GLY A 175 13.30 25.96 -3.21
N ILE A 176 12.90 25.37 -4.35
CA ILE A 176 11.67 24.57 -4.50
C ILE A 176 12.05 23.09 -4.57
N TYR A 177 11.16 22.24 -4.07
CA TYR A 177 11.31 20.80 -4.20
C TYR A 177 10.94 20.34 -5.59
N ASP A 178 11.88 19.70 -6.28
CA ASP A 178 11.69 19.08 -7.59
C ASP A 178 11.56 17.56 -7.45
N GLN A 179 10.80 16.95 -8.33
CA GLN A 179 10.70 15.50 -8.41
C GLN A 179 12.01 14.89 -8.89
N THR A 180 12.52 13.93 -8.11
CA THR A 180 13.73 13.18 -8.46
C THR A 180 13.34 11.72 -8.72
N PRO A 181 13.78 11.13 -9.84
CA PRO A 181 13.46 9.75 -10.15
C PRO A 181 14.05 8.80 -9.10
N ILE A 182 13.27 7.81 -8.70
CA ILE A 182 13.72 6.73 -7.84
C ILE A 182 14.25 5.63 -8.76
N THR A 183 15.54 5.32 -8.66
CA THR A 183 16.15 4.31 -9.52
C THR A 183 15.83 2.89 -9.04
N TYR A 184 15.89 2.68 -7.73
CA TYR A 184 15.56 1.39 -7.12
C TYR A 184 15.11 1.59 -5.68
N GLY A 185 14.39 0.61 -5.18
CA GLY A 185 13.97 0.54 -3.79
C GLY A 185 13.84 -0.90 -3.34
N ALA A 186 14.03 -1.12 -2.06
CA ALA A 186 13.79 -2.40 -1.42
C ALA A 186 13.15 -2.19 -0.06
N ARG A 187 12.23 -3.07 0.30
CA ARG A 187 11.56 -3.05 1.59
C ARG A 187 11.40 -4.47 2.10
N LEU A 188 11.87 -4.68 3.32
CA LEU A 188 11.61 -5.90 4.07
C LEU A 188 10.57 -5.58 5.14
N SER A 189 9.47 -6.31 5.14
CA SER A 189 8.36 -6.10 6.07
C SER A 189 7.86 -7.43 6.61
N GLY A 190 7.51 -7.44 7.89
CA GLY A 190 6.97 -8.62 8.55
C GLY A 190 7.50 -8.84 9.95
N LYS A 191 7.27 -10.05 10.47
CA LYS A 191 7.71 -10.44 11.80
C LYS A 191 8.90 -11.39 11.71
N LEU A 192 9.97 -11.10 12.45
CA LEU A 192 11.15 -11.95 12.54
C LEU A 192 10.91 -13.14 13.46
N THR A 193 10.16 -12.93 14.52
CA THR A 193 9.78 -13.96 15.52
C THR A 193 8.28 -13.87 15.81
N ASN A 194 7.78 -14.74 16.67
CA ASN A 194 6.37 -14.68 17.10
C ASN A 194 6.05 -13.42 17.92
N ASP A 195 7.04 -12.79 18.52
CA ASP A 195 6.89 -11.67 19.45
C ASP A 195 7.33 -10.32 18.85
N TRP A 196 8.03 -10.35 17.69
CA TRP A 196 8.56 -9.16 16.98
C TRP A 196 8.24 -9.20 15.49
#